data_6c96d41b4b4e63b4a0b5606fb5beb498
#
_entry.id   6c96d41b4b4e63b4a0b5606fb5beb498
#
_cell.length_a   1.000
_cell.length_b   1.000
_cell.length_c   1.000
_cell.angle_alpha   90.00
_cell.angle_beta   90.00
_cell.angle_gamma   90.00
#
_symmetry.space_group_name_H-M   'P 1'
#
loop_
_entity.id
_entity.type
_entity.pdbx_description
1 polymer ?
#
loop_
_entity_poly.entity_id
_entity_poly.type
_entity_poly.pdbx_seq_one_letter_code
_entity_poly.pdbx_strand_id
1 'polypeptide(L)'
;MLSTSTYKSPFGEIGLLKEDENLLRVSFTDIAFKSLDAINNPYEFKEVVTQLNEYFYEGRKEFEIQYTFLSSSFRSRVYREMLKISYGTTLSYSELAAKSGNPKAFRAVGTACGLNPLPLIIPCHRVKGKSGLGGFTGGLDIKKFLLKLESN
;
A
#
# COMPACT_ATOMS: atom_id res chain seq x y z
N MET A 1 5.10 -7.54 -20.22
CA MET A 1 3.67 -7.37 -20.54
C MET A 1 2.90 -6.96 -19.29
N LEU A 2 2.05 -5.96 -19.43
CA LEU A 2 1.23 -5.47 -18.32
C LEU A 2 -0.08 -6.25 -18.25
N SER A 3 -0.43 -6.69 -17.06
CA SER A 3 -1.70 -7.37 -16.77
C SER A 3 -2.45 -6.63 -15.68
N THR A 4 -3.78 -6.63 -15.77
CA THR A 4 -4.65 -6.04 -14.75
C THR A 4 -5.67 -7.04 -14.25
N SER A 5 -6.16 -6.79 -13.05
CA SER A 5 -7.33 -7.44 -12.51
C SER A 5 -7.90 -6.56 -11.40
N THR A 6 -9.02 -6.96 -10.86
CA THR A 6 -9.62 -6.29 -9.71
C THR A 6 -9.79 -7.27 -8.57
N TYR A 7 -9.83 -6.71 -7.35
CA TYR A 7 -10.12 -7.46 -6.15
C TYR A 7 -11.27 -6.77 -5.40
N LYS A 8 -12.28 -7.54 -5.03
CA LYS A 8 -13.42 -7.01 -4.28
C LYS A 8 -13.10 -7.06 -2.79
N SER A 9 -12.72 -5.91 -2.24
CA SER A 9 -12.41 -5.76 -0.82
C SER A 9 -13.66 -5.44 -0.01
N PRO A 10 -13.57 -5.43 1.35
CA PRO A 10 -14.69 -5.02 2.19
C PRO A 10 -15.19 -3.60 1.93
N PHE A 11 -14.37 -2.73 1.35
CA PHE A 11 -14.72 -1.34 1.07
C PHE A 11 -14.80 -1.02 -0.42
N GLY A 12 -14.93 -2.04 -1.28
CA GLY A 12 -15.11 -1.86 -2.71
C GLY A 12 -14.00 -2.49 -3.53
N GLU A 13 -14.05 -2.27 -4.84
CA GLU A 13 -13.07 -2.86 -5.75
C GLU A 13 -11.72 -2.15 -5.68
N ILE A 14 -10.66 -2.94 -5.76
CA ILE A 14 -9.27 -2.49 -5.81
C ILE A 14 -8.71 -2.90 -7.17
N GLY A 15 -8.04 -1.97 -7.87
CA GLY A 15 -7.33 -2.26 -9.11
C GLY A 15 -5.95 -2.81 -8.82
N LEU A 16 -5.55 -3.83 -9.58
CA LEU A 16 -4.25 -4.50 -9.47
C LEU A 16 -3.55 -4.46 -10.82
N LEU A 17 -2.26 -4.15 -10.82
CA LEU A 17 -1.44 -4.08 -12.02
C LEU A 17 -0.14 -4.85 -11.81
N LYS A 18 0.19 -5.73 -12.74
CA LYS A 18 1.47 -6.46 -12.75
C LYS A 18 2.21 -6.24 -14.06
N GLU A 19 3.51 -6.28 -13.97
CA GLU A 19 4.37 -6.50 -15.14
C GLU A 19 5.11 -7.80 -14.92
N ASP A 20 4.82 -8.79 -15.76
CA ASP A 20 5.33 -10.16 -15.63
C ASP A 20 5.05 -10.69 -14.21
N GLU A 21 6.07 -11.03 -13.45
CA GLU A 21 5.90 -11.60 -12.10
C GLU A 21 5.72 -10.54 -11.00
N ASN A 22 5.92 -9.26 -11.32
CA ASN A 22 5.98 -8.20 -10.32
C ASN A 22 4.68 -7.43 -10.21
N LEU A 23 4.12 -7.34 -9.01
CA LEU A 23 3.04 -6.40 -8.72
C LEU A 23 3.62 -4.98 -8.76
N LEU A 24 3.03 -4.13 -9.58
CA LEU A 24 3.47 -2.75 -9.76
C LEU A 24 2.60 -1.74 -9.04
N ARG A 25 1.30 -1.98 -9.00
CA ARG A 25 0.35 -1.04 -8.42
C ARG A 25 -0.84 -1.73 -7.80
N VAL A 26 -1.28 -1.13 -6.71
CA VAL A 26 -2.58 -1.37 -6.09
C VAL A 26 -3.27 -0.01 -6.03
N SER A 27 -4.50 0.09 -6.51
CA SER A 27 -5.19 1.37 -6.54
C SER A 27 -6.62 1.24 -6.02
N PHE A 28 -7.02 2.18 -5.18
CA PHE A 28 -8.40 2.27 -4.68
C PHE A 28 -9.27 3.14 -5.61
N THR A 29 -8.65 3.88 -6.52
CA THR A 29 -9.34 4.86 -7.36
C THR A 29 -9.26 4.54 -8.85
N ASP A 30 -8.09 4.22 -9.37
CA ASP A 30 -7.91 3.84 -10.78
C ASP A 30 -7.95 2.32 -10.90
N ILE A 31 -9.16 1.79 -10.93
CA ILE A 31 -9.37 0.34 -10.85
C ILE A 31 -8.98 -0.37 -12.15
N ALA A 32 -9.27 0.24 -13.29
CA ALA A 32 -9.08 -0.39 -14.59
C ALA A 32 -7.73 -0.04 -15.26
N PHE A 33 -6.99 0.93 -14.72
CA PHE A 33 -5.74 1.43 -15.32
C PHE A 33 -5.90 1.77 -16.80
N LYS A 34 -6.97 2.50 -17.14
CA LYS A 34 -7.39 2.76 -18.53
C LYS A 34 -6.35 3.48 -19.38
N SER A 35 -5.46 4.25 -18.75
CA SER A 35 -4.40 4.97 -19.47
C SER A 35 -3.24 4.07 -19.88
N LEU A 36 -3.23 2.82 -19.44
CA LEU A 36 -2.17 1.87 -19.71
C LEU A 36 -2.65 0.79 -20.67
N ASP A 37 -1.74 0.31 -21.52
CA ASP A 37 -2.01 -0.78 -22.45
C ASP A 37 -1.80 -2.12 -21.73
N ALA A 38 -2.73 -2.45 -20.86
CA ALA A 38 -2.66 -3.64 -20.02
C ALA A 38 -3.80 -4.60 -20.34
N ILE A 39 -3.53 -5.89 -20.23
CA ILE A 39 -4.49 -6.95 -20.54
C ILE A 39 -5.17 -7.40 -19.24
N ASN A 40 -6.49 -7.46 -19.26
CA ASN A 40 -7.24 -8.03 -18.16
C ASN A 40 -6.97 -9.55 -18.09
N ASN A 41 -6.25 -9.97 -17.05
CA ASN A 41 -5.86 -11.38 -16.91
C ASN A 41 -5.89 -11.79 -15.44
N PRO A 42 -7.06 -12.17 -14.91
CA PRO A 42 -7.19 -12.53 -13.50
C PRO A 42 -6.30 -13.69 -13.05
N TYR A 43 -5.92 -14.58 -13.96
CA TYR A 43 -5.09 -15.74 -13.63
C TYR A 43 -3.71 -15.34 -13.09
N GLU A 44 -3.18 -14.20 -13.53
CA GLU A 44 -1.90 -13.70 -13.08
C GLU A 44 -1.94 -13.20 -11.63
N PHE A 45 -3.14 -13.06 -11.04
CA PHE A 45 -3.34 -12.46 -9.72
C PHE A 45 -3.83 -13.44 -8.66
N LYS A 46 -3.81 -14.74 -8.93
CA LYS A 46 -4.31 -15.74 -8.00
C LYS A 46 -3.67 -15.64 -6.62
N GLU A 47 -2.35 -15.51 -6.58
CA GLU A 47 -1.63 -15.42 -5.32
C GLU A 47 -1.93 -14.10 -4.59
N VAL A 48 -1.97 -12.99 -5.32
CA VAL A 48 -2.30 -11.68 -4.74
C VAL A 48 -3.70 -11.72 -4.14
N VAL A 49 -4.69 -12.21 -4.87
CA VAL A 49 -6.07 -12.31 -4.41
C VAL A 49 -6.18 -13.22 -3.19
N THR A 50 -5.50 -14.36 -3.20
CA THR A 50 -5.47 -15.28 -2.07
C THR A 50 -4.95 -14.60 -0.82
N GLN A 51 -3.83 -13.87 -0.92
CA GLN A 51 -3.24 -13.20 0.22
C GLN A 51 -4.07 -12.02 0.71
N LEU A 52 -4.72 -11.28 -0.20
CA LEU A 52 -5.65 -10.23 0.19
C LEU A 52 -6.85 -10.80 0.95
N ASN A 53 -7.41 -11.93 0.49
CA ASN A 53 -8.47 -12.62 1.22
C ASN A 53 -8.01 -13.04 2.62
N GLU A 54 -6.83 -13.60 2.72
CA GLU A 54 -6.26 -13.99 4.00
C GLU A 54 -6.05 -12.79 4.92
N TYR A 55 -5.59 -11.66 4.36
CA TYR A 55 -5.40 -10.44 5.13
C TYR A 55 -6.73 -9.89 5.65
N PHE A 56 -7.74 -9.78 4.81
CA PHE A 56 -9.01 -9.17 5.21
C PHE A 56 -9.88 -10.09 6.07
N TYR A 57 -9.79 -11.40 5.89
CA TYR A 57 -10.76 -12.33 6.49
C TYR A 57 -10.14 -13.41 7.38
N GLU A 58 -8.83 -13.64 7.31
CA GLU A 58 -8.21 -14.77 7.99
C GLU A 58 -7.00 -14.39 8.85
N GLY A 59 -6.76 -13.10 9.05
CA GLY A 59 -5.73 -12.64 9.97
C GLY A 59 -4.29 -12.70 9.46
N ARG A 60 -4.10 -12.77 8.14
CA ARG A 60 -2.75 -12.74 7.57
C ARG A 60 -2.08 -11.41 7.91
N LYS A 61 -0.84 -11.47 8.42
CA LYS A 61 -0.13 -10.27 8.89
C LYS A 61 0.95 -9.80 7.93
N GLU A 62 1.50 -10.66 7.11
CA GLU A 62 2.58 -10.32 6.19
C GLU A 62 2.26 -10.81 4.78
N PHE A 63 2.61 -9.99 3.79
CA PHE A 63 2.44 -10.37 2.39
C PHE A 63 3.74 -10.96 1.84
N GLU A 64 3.63 -12.06 1.12
CA GLU A 64 4.74 -12.71 0.42
C GLU A 64 4.47 -12.61 -1.09
N ILE A 65 4.47 -11.38 -1.60
CA ILE A 65 4.16 -11.07 -2.99
C ILE A 65 5.37 -10.42 -3.60
N GLN A 66 5.74 -10.87 -4.81
CA GLN A 66 6.81 -10.24 -5.56
C GLN A 66 6.31 -8.91 -6.11
N TYR A 67 7.05 -7.84 -5.86
CA TYR A 67 6.67 -6.50 -6.29
C TYR A 67 7.90 -5.67 -6.62
N THR A 68 7.69 -4.58 -7.34
CA THR A 68 8.72 -3.58 -7.59
C THR A 68 8.07 -2.20 -7.66
N PHE A 69 8.85 -1.16 -7.40
CA PHE A 69 8.38 0.22 -7.52
C PHE A 69 9.53 1.11 -7.96
N LEU A 70 9.17 2.19 -8.65
CA LEU A 70 10.11 3.23 -9.07
C LEU A 70 9.84 4.48 -8.22
N SER A 71 10.91 5.07 -7.66
CA SER A 71 10.80 6.29 -6.88
C SER A 71 12.15 6.96 -6.72
N SER A 72 12.16 8.21 -6.22
CA SER A 72 13.40 8.90 -5.86
C SER A 72 14.13 8.14 -4.75
N SER A 73 15.42 8.40 -4.58
CA SER A 73 16.22 7.69 -3.57
C SER A 73 15.70 7.91 -2.16
N PHE A 74 15.24 9.11 -1.79
CA PHE A 74 14.66 9.34 -0.47
C PHE A 74 13.33 8.60 -0.31
N ARG A 75 12.45 8.70 -1.30
CA ARG A 75 11.14 8.02 -1.25
C ARG A 75 11.32 6.51 -1.16
N SER A 76 12.30 5.94 -1.86
CA SER A 76 12.62 4.51 -1.75
C SER A 76 13.02 4.13 -0.33
N ARG A 77 13.82 4.98 0.34
CA ARG A 77 14.17 4.74 1.74
C ARG A 77 12.94 4.77 2.64
N VAL A 78 12.04 5.72 2.40
CA VAL A 78 10.78 5.83 3.16
C VAL A 78 9.95 4.55 3.00
N TYR A 79 9.79 4.06 1.78
CA TYR A 79 9.02 2.83 1.54
C TYR A 79 9.68 1.62 2.20
N ARG A 80 11.00 1.51 2.17
CA ARG A 80 11.70 0.42 2.84
C ARG A 80 11.51 0.47 4.36
N GLU A 81 11.51 1.66 4.94
CA GLU A 81 11.24 1.80 6.38
C GLU A 81 9.77 1.51 6.71
N MET A 82 8.82 1.91 5.85
CA MET A 82 7.41 1.54 6.02
C MET A 82 7.21 0.02 6.05
N LEU A 83 7.92 -0.70 5.19
CA LEU A 83 7.82 -2.15 5.13
C LEU A 83 8.23 -2.84 6.44
N LYS A 84 8.97 -2.14 7.29
CA LYS A 84 9.38 -2.66 8.60
C LYS A 84 8.36 -2.40 9.69
N ILE A 85 7.31 -1.61 9.42
CA ILE A 85 6.27 -1.32 10.43
C ILE A 85 5.41 -2.57 10.59
N SER A 86 5.44 -3.16 11.77
CA SER A 86 4.73 -4.41 12.03
C SER A 86 3.22 -4.24 12.01
N TYR A 87 2.53 -5.28 11.62
CA TYR A 87 1.08 -5.40 11.70
C TYR A 87 0.62 -5.02 13.12
N GLY A 88 -0.39 -4.18 13.20
CA GLY A 88 -0.94 -3.74 14.49
C GLY A 88 -0.17 -2.61 15.17
N THR A 89 0.88 -2.08 14.54
CA THR A 89 1.65 -0.95 15.07
C THR A 89 1.58 0.24 14.12
N THR A 90 1.94 1.41 14.62
CA THR A 90 1.95 2.64 13.83
C THR A 90 3.20 3.45 14.13
N LEU A 91 3.60 4.28 13.17
CA LEU A 91 4.63 5.29 13.34
C LEU A 91 4.06 6.66 12.97
N SER A 92 4.61 7.72 13.55
CA SER A 92 4.29 9.07 13.09
C SER A 92 5.11 9.41 11.84
N TYR A 93 4.68 10.45 11.11
CA TYR A 93 5.46 10.96 9.97
C TYR A 93 6.87 11.36 10.39
N SER A 94 7.00 12.00 11.57
CA SER A 94 8.31 12.43 12.08
C SER A 94 9.22 11.25 12.43
N GLU A 95 8.67 10.22 13.06
CA GLU A 95 9.43 9.02 13.39
C GLU A 95 9.92 8.32 12.11
N LEU A 96 9.04 8.23 11.12
CA LEU A 96 9.40 7.60 9.85
C LEU A 96 10.44 8.44 9.09
N ALA A 97 10.33 9.77 9.15
CA ALA A 97 11.32 10.66 8.56
C ALA A 97 12.71 10.46 9.18
N ALA A 98 12.77 10.36 10.50
CA ALA A 98 14.02 10.11 11.21
C ALA A 98 14.63 8.77 10.80
N LYS A 99 13.83 7.72 10.74
CA LYS A 99 14.29 6.39 10.31
C LYS A 99 14.75 6.37 8.86
N SER A 100 14.22 7.28 8.04
CA SER A 100 14.58 7.39 6.62
C SER A 100 15.82 8.26 6.38
N GLY A 101 16.40 8.81 7.43
CA GLY A 101 17.66 9.54 7.36
C GLY A 101 17.53 11.05 7.41
N ASN A 102 16.33 11.61 7.55
CA ASN A 102 16.13 13.07 7.65
C ASN A 102 14.94 13.39 8.54
N PRO A 103 15.18 13.66 9.85
CA PRO A 103 14.08 13.92 10.80
C PRO A 103 13.20 15.11 10.45
N LYS A 104 13.70 16.03 9.63
CA LYS A 104 12.94 17.23 9.23
C LYS A 104 12.08 16.99 7.99
N ALA A 105 12.21 15.86 7.33
CA ALA A 105 11.54 15.55 6.07
C ALA A 105 10.13 14.95 6.24
N PHE A 106 9.42 15.31 7.31
CA PHE A 106 8.09 14.74 7.58
C PHE A 106 7.06 15.07 6.49
N ARG A 107 7.20 16.23 5.82
CA ARG A 107 6.33 16.58 4.68
C ARG A 107 6.59 15.69 3.48
N ALA A 108 7.86 15.41 3.19
CA ALA A 108 8.24 14.50 2.12
C ALA A 108 7.76 13.07 2.39
N VAL A 109 7.73 12.65 3.65
CA VAL A 109 7.14 11.37 4.05
C VAL A 109 5.64 11.37 3.77
N GLY A 110 4.93 12.45 4.12
CA GLY A 110 3.51 12.60 3.79
C GLY A 110 3.26 12.50 2.29
N THR A 111 4.10 13.13 1.48
CA THR A 111 4.03 13.03 0.02
C THR A 111 4.26 11.59 -0.46
N ALA A 112 5.24 10.91 0.12
CA ALA A 112 5.51 9.51 -0.20
C ALA A 112 4.31 8.62 0.11
N CYS A 113 3.64 8.85 1.23
CA CYS A 113 2.41 8.13 1.57
C CYS A 113 1.32 8.36 0.51
N GLY A 114 1.13 9.60 0.08
CA GLY A 114 0.13 9.95 -0.94
C GLY A 114 0.45 9.40 -2.32
N LEU A 115 1.72 9.16 -2.63
CA LEU A 115 2.17 8.65 -3.93
C LEU A 115 2.52 7.16 -3.90
N ASN A 116 2.23 6.47 -2.80
CA ASN A 116 2.53 5.06 -2.63
C ASN A 116 1.86 4.22 -3.73
N PRO A 117 2.64 3.54 -4.58
CA PRO A 117 2.07 2.74 -5.67
C PRO A 117 1.47 1.42 -5.20
N LEU A 118 1.79 0.98 -3.99
CA LEU A 118 1.43 -0.34 -3.49
C LEU A 118 0.82 -0.27 -2.09
N PRO A 119 -0.26 0.51 -1.89
CA PRO A 119 -0.91 0.53 -0.58
C PRO A 119 -1.32 -0.89 -0.17
N LEU A 120 -1.38 -1.15 1.11
CA LEU A 120 -1.53 -2.45 1.74
C LEU A 120 -0.21 -3.23 1.79
N ILE A 121 0.46 -3.39 0.65
CA ILE A 121 1.76 -4.08 0.57
C ILE A 121 2.82 -3.22 1.25
N ILE A 122 2.92 -1.94 0.84
CA ILE A 122 3.71 -0.93 1.54
C ILE A 122 2.75 -0.22 2.48
N PRO A 123 2.82 -0.46 3.80
CA PRO A 123 1.71 -0.15 4.69
C PRO A 123 1.65 1.33 5.11
N CYS A 124 1.36 2.20 4.16
CA CYS A 124 1.23 3.64 4.46
C CYS A 124 0.06 3.94 5.41
N HIS A 125 -0.90 3.05 5.54
CA HIS A 125 -1.97 3.19 6.54
C HIS A 125 -1.46 3.11 7.98
N ARG A 126 -0.26 2.58 8.21
CA ARG A 126 0.37 2.49 9.54
C ARG A 126 1.17 3.75 9.89
N VAL A 127 1.12 4.77 9.05
CA VAL A 127 1.79 6.06 9.30
C VAL A 127 0.73 7.10 9.59
N LYS A 128 0.88 7.82 10.69
CA LYS A 128 -0.13 8.78 11.14
C LYS A 128 0.49 10.11 11.56
N GLY A 129 -0.34 11.15 11.61
CA GLY A 129 0.08 12.45 12.11
C GLY A 129 0.22 12.45 13.63
N LYS A 130 0.87 13.49 14.13
CA LYS A 130 1.12 13.68 15.56
C LYS A 130 -0.18 13.79 16.37
N SER A 131 -1.19 14.45 15.81
CA SER A 131 -2.45 14.75 16.48
C SER A 131 -3.66 14.09 15.83
N GLY A 132 -3.46 13.16 14.90
CA GLY A 132 -4.56 12.48 14.20
C GLY A 132 -4.06 11.46 13.22
N LEU A 133 -4.97 10.92 12.40
CA LEU A 133 -4.64 9.85 11.46
C LEU A 133 -3.77 10.30 10.29
N GLY A 134 -3.76 11.59 9.95
CA GLY A 134 -3.14 12.07 8.73
C GLY A 134 -3.99 11.72 7.51
N GLY A 135 -3.40 11.82 6.32
CA GLY A 135 -4.09 11.52 5.08
C GLY A 135 -3.96 10.05 4.66
N PHE A 136 -4.77 9.67 3.68
CA PHE A 136 -4.68 8.36 3.03
C PHE A 136 -5.30 8.47 1.65
N THR A 137 -4.65 7.90 0.63
CA THR A 137 -5.08 8.00 -0.77
C THR A 137 -6.48 7.43 -0.99
N GLY A 138 -6.83 6.36 -0.32
CA GLY A 138 -8.16 5.75 -0.41
C GLY A 138 -9.23 6.45 0.44
N GLY A 139 -8.85 7.46 1.25
CA GLY A 139 -9.75 8.14 2.16
C GLY A 139 -9.60 7.66 3.60
N LEU A 140 -9.98 8.54 4.53
CA LEU A 140 -9.81 8.26 5.96
C LEU A 140 -10.64 7.08 6.44
N ASP A 141 -11.79 6.82 5.83
CA ASP A 141 -12.64 5.70 6.23
C ASP A 141 -11.94 4.36 5.98
N ILE A 142 -11.24 4.24 4.85
CA ILE A 142 -10.45 3.03 4.55
C ILE A 142 -9.30 2.91 5.53
N LYS A 143 -8.60 4.00 5.80
CA LYS A 143 -7.49 3.99 6.76
C LYS A 143 -7.95 3.54 8.14
N LYS A 144 -9.07 4.07 8.63
CA LYS A 144 -9.66 3.67 9.91
C LYS A 144 -10.03 2.20 9.91
N PHE A 145 -10.61 1.71 8.82
CA PHE A 145 -10.96 0.31 8.68
C PHE A 145 -9.73 -0.58 8.82
N LEU A 146 -8.65 -0.26 8.10
CA LEU A 146 -7.43 -1.05 8.12
C LEU A 146 -6.77 -1.05 9.50
N LEU A 147 -6.69 0.10 10.14
CA LEU A 147 -6.11 0.20 11.48
C LEU A 147 -6.93 -0.59 12.51
N LYS A 148 -8.24 -0.54 12.41
CA LYS A 148 -9.12 -1.32 13.28
C LYS A 148 -8.97 -2.82 13.04
N LEU A 149 -8.91 -3.23 11.77
CA LEU A 149 -8.69 -4.62 11.40
C LEU A 149 -7.40 -5.15 12.03
N GLU A 150 -6.33 -4.35 11.96
CA GLU A 150 -5.02 -4.76 12.47
C GLU A 150 -4.90 -4.69 13.99
N SER A 151 -5.84 -4.06 14.67
CA SER A 151 -5.80 -3.93 16.13
C SER A 151 -6.47 -5.10 16.86
N ASN A 152 -7.08 -6.00 16.14
CA ASN A 152 -7.80 -7.14 16.72
C ASN A 152 -6.94 -8.40 16.83
#